data_01be7e6b2c9c942925d1fd302e6232ae
#
_entry.id   01be7e6b2c9c942925d1fd302e6232ae
#
_cell.length_a   1.000
_cell.length_b   1.000
_cell.length_c   1.000
_cell.angle_alpha   90.00
_cell.angle_beta   90.00
_cell.angle_gamma   90.00
#
_symmetry.space_group_name_H-M   'P 1'
#
loop_
_entity.id
_entity.type
_entity.pdbx_description
1 polymer ?
#
loop_
_entity_poly.entity_id
_entity_poly.type
_entity_poly.pdbx_seq_one_letter_code
_entity_poly.pdbx_strand_id
1 'polypeptide(L)'
;MLSENTPLLEMRNIKKDFFGNQVLTDINLTLAEGEVLGLCGENGAGKSTLMKILFGMDVIRETGGYEGEILLNGKPVSFSTPFDALAAGIGMVHQEFSLIPGFTATENILLNREPKKCNVISEVFGERLDTLDYNEMTGRAEAAIDKMGFKIDKGMRINEMPVGHKQFTEIARELSKDNLKLLILDEPTAVLTEKEADALLSSIRSMSEKGIAVIFITHRLHEILSVCDKVVVMRDGYVVSDVPAAKTSVSEISKWMVGRSVENTASVDIRDTSNARTVMSIRNLWVDMPGETVRNVTLDIKEGEILGIGGLAGQGKLGIPNGIMGLYEAGGTVELDGKPIPLNSPRKCLDASLAFVSEDRRGVGLLLDESLEWNVAFPAMQVQNKFLKRYLGGLVKWRDEKAIREVTDRYIEELAIKCTGSKQKARELSGGNQQKICLAKAFALEPKFLFVSEPTRGIDIGAKALVLQALKKFNRESGVTVVMISSELEELRQICDRIAIVSGGRIAGIRPASDPSEEFGLLMVSMVK
;
A
#
# COMPACT_ATOMS: atom_id res chain seq x y z
N MET A 1 39.67 -22.83 -1.45
CA MET A 1 39.80 -21.73 -0.50
C MET A 1 39.16 -20.51 -1.18
N LEU A 2 37.89 -20.24 -0.90
CA LEU A 2 37.27 -18.98 -1.27
C LEU A 2 37.82 -17.94 -0.29
N SER A 3 38.29 -16.81 -0.76
CA SER A 3 38.83 -15.74 0.09
C SER A 3 37.69 -15.24 1.00
N GLU A 4 38.02 -14.96 2.28
CA GLU A 4 37.11 -14.49 3.34
C GLU A 4 36.33 -13.19 3.02
N ASN A 5 36.26 -12.74 1.74
CA ASN A 5 35.72 -11.45 1.34
C ASN A 5 34.88 -11.51 0.03
N THR A 6 34.43 -12.69 -0.41
CA THR A 6 33.60 -12.78 -1.62
C THR A 6 32.13 -12.54 -1.25
N PRO A 7 31.45 -11.51 -1.83
CA PRO A 7 30.03 -11.27 -1.54
C PRO A 7 29.17 -12.45 -2.01
N LEU A 8 28.06 -12.70 -1.29
CA LEU A 8 27.06 -13.70 -1.67
C LEU A 8 26.45 -13.35 -3.03
N LEU A 9 26.02 -12.12 -3.19
CA LEU A 9 25.42 -11.57 -4.42
C LEU A 9 26.21 -10.34 -4.86
N GLU A 10 26.49 -10.28 -6.15
CA GLU A 10 27.03 -9.09 -6.79
C GLU A 10 26.32 -8.87 -8.13
N MET A 11 25.77 -7.68 -8.33
CA MET A 11 25.17 -7.23 -9.57
C MET A 11 26.05 -6.13 -10.13
N ARG A 12 26.50 -6.27 -11.39
CA ARG A 12 27.42 -5.33 -12.05
C ARG A 12 26.81 -4.74 -13.31
N ASN A 13 26.77 -3.41 -13.39
CA ASN A 13 26.37 -2.63 -14.55
C ASN A 13 25.00 -3.06 -15.12
N ILE A 14 24.04 -3.40 -14.24
CA ILE A 14 22.74 -3.88 -14.67
C ILE A 14 21.96 -2.72 -15.33
N LYS A 15 21.53 -2.97 -16.57
CA LYS A 15 20.68 -2.05 -17.33
C LYS A 15 19.44 -2.79 -17.84
N LYS A 16 18.31 -2.09 -17.86
CA LYS A 16 17.06 -2.62 -18.40
C LYS A 16 16.27 -1.53 -19.10
N ASP A 17 15.88 -1.84 -20.31
CA ASP A 17 14.98 -1.07 -21.14
C ASP A 17 13.67 -1.82 -21.37
N PHE A 18 12.54 -1.11 -21.37
CA PHE A 18 11.25 -1.63 -21.80
C PHE A 18 10.75 -0.80 -22.98
N PHE A 19 10.85 -1.33 -24.20
CA PHE A 19 10.34 -0.71 -25.43
C PHE A 19 10.82 0.73 -25.64
N GLY A 20 12.12 1.00 -25.40
CA GLY A 20 12.75 2.32 -25.54
C GLY A 20 12.66 3.21 -24.30
N ASN A 21 12.04 2.72 -23.21
CA ASN A 21 12.01 3.41 -21.93
C ASN A 21 13.01 2.78 -20.96
N GLN A 22 14.11 3.46 -20.69
CA GLN A 22 15.17 2.98 -19.79
C GLN A 22 14.70 3.06 -18.34
N VAL A 23 14.66 1.89 -17.67
CA VAL A 23 14.16 1.74 -16.29
C VAL A 23 15.29 1.50 -15.30
N LEU A 24 16.39 0.85 -15.73
CA LEU A 24 17.60 0.67 -14.92
C LEU A 24 18.82 1.10 -15.72
N THR A 25 19.69 1.87 -15.08
CA THR A 25 20.90 2.39 -15.69
C THR A 25 22.08 2.16 -14.75
N ASP A 26 23.00 1.28 -15.16
CA ASP A 26 24.26 1.04 -14.49
C ASP A 26 24.15 0.72 -13.00
N ILE A 27 23.24 -0.20 -12.65
CA ILE A 27 23.03 -0.62 -11.26
C ILE A 27 24.16 -1.54 -10.82
N ASN A 28 24.81 -1.13 -9.76
CA ASN A 28 25.84 -1.91 -9.07
C ASN A 28 25.36 -2.15 -7.62
N LEU A 29 25.34 -3.43 -7.17
CA LEU A 29 24.85 -3.80 -5.85
C LEU A 29 25.64 -5.01 -5.34
N THR A 30 26.03 -4.97 -4.08
CA THR A 30 26.71 -6.08 -3.41
C THR A 30 26.01 -6.44 -2.12
N LEU A 31 25.98 -7.74 -1.78
CA LEU A 31 25.37 -8.26 -0.56
C LEU A 31 26.23 -9.40 -0.01
N ALA A 32 26.61 -9.31 1.25
CA ALA A 32 27.36 -10.36 1.93
C ALA A 32 26.43 -11.47 2.47
N GLU A 33 27.02 -12.61 2.83
CA GLU A 33 26.29 -13.69 3.51
C GLU A 33 25.82 -13.21 4.89
N GLY A 34 24.54 -13.45 5.22
CA GLY A 34 23.94 -12.99 6.47
C GLY A 34 23.74 -11.48 6.59
N GLU A 35 23.99 -10.68 5.56
CA GLU A 35 23.76 -9.23 5.57
C GLU A 35 22.30 -8.91 5.29
N VAL A 36 21.74 -7.93 5.99
CA VAL A 36 20.41 -7.36 5.71
C VAL A 36 20.57 -6.05 4.96
N LEU A 37 20.19 -6.03 3.69
CA LEU A 37 20.24 -4.86 2.82
C LEU A 37 18.85 -4.24 2.72
N GLY A 38 18.71 -2.99 3.14
CA GLY A 38 17.53 -2.17 2.91
C GLY A 38 17.58 -1.54 1.52
N LEU A 39 16.63 -1.89 0.64
CA LEU A 39 16.52 -1.29 -0.70
C LEU A 39 15.40 -0.27 -0.72
N CYS A 40 15.77 1.01 -0.71
CA CYS A 40 14.88 2.17 -0.69
C CYS A 40 14.74 2.82 -2.05
N GLY A 41 13.67 3.58 -2.25
CA GLY A 41 13.44 4.37 -3.46
C GLY A 41 11.95 4.61 -3.68
N GLU A 42 11.62 5.64 -4.45
CA GLU A 42 10.24 5.93 -4.83
C GLU A 42 9.65 4.84 -5.73
N ASN A 43 8.31 4.85 -5.89
CA ASN A 43 7.66 3.99 -6.87
C ASN A 43 8.10 4.41 -8.29
N GLY A 44 8.55 3.44 -9.08
CA GLY A 44 9.16 3.70 -10.38
C GLY A 44 10.68 3.88 -10.35
N ALA A 45 11.34 3.87 -9.18
CA ALA A 45 12.81 3.93 -9.09
C ALA A 45 13.54 2.69 -9.66
N GLY A 46 12.82 1.63 -10.03
CA GLY A 46 13.40 0.43 -10.63
C GLY A 46 13.56 -0.75 -9.67
N LYS A 47 13.25 -0.63 -8.36
CA LYS A 47 13.43 -1.70 -7.36
C LYS A 47 12.81 -3.04 -7.77
N SER A 48 11.51 -3.03 -8.07
CA SER A 48 10.81 -4.27 -8.47
C SER A 48 11.31 -4.82 -9.80
N THR A 49 11.80 -3.99 -10.71
CA THR A 49 12.45 -4.43 -11.96
C THR A 49 13.76 -5.14 -11.67
N LEU A 50 14.57 -4.59 -10.76
CA LEU A 50 15.83 -5.19 -10.33
C LEU A 50 15.59 -6.56 -9.68
N MET A 51 14.56 -6.67 -8.82
CA MET A 51 14.19 -7.95 -8.21
C MET A 51 13.64 -8.95 -9.23
N LYS A 52 12.87 -8.51 -10.21
CA LYS A 52 12.40 -9.38 -11.32
C LYS A 52 13.54 -9.94 -12.15
N ILE A 53 14.60 -9.17 -12.37
CA ILE A 53 15.83 -9.64 -13.02
C ILE A 53 16.50 -10.71 -12.15
N LEU A 54 16.70 -10.43 -10.88
CA LEU A 54 17.35 -11.34 -9.92
C LEU A 54 16.57 -12.64 -9.74
N PHE A 55 15.23 -12.60 -9.85
CA PHE A 55 14.36 -13.76 -9.68
C PHE A 55 14.04 -14.48 -11.00
N GLY A 56 14.57 -14.02 -12.15
CA GLY A 56 14.36 -14.68 -13.45
C GLY A 56 12.91 -14.64 -13.96
N MET A 57 12.19 -13.54 -13.72
CA MET A 57 10.79 -13.41 -14.16
C MET A 57 10.67 -13.32 -15.68
N ASP A 58 9.73 -14.07 -16.27
CA ASP A 58 9.52 -14.19 -17.73
C ASP A 58 9.39 -12.84 -18.43
N VAL A 59 8.74 -11.86 -17.79
CA VAL A 59 8.58 -10.50 -18.34
C VAL A 59 9.92 -9.84 -18.72
N ILE A 60 11.01 -10.15 -18.02
CA ILE A 60 12.34 -9.60 -18.33
C ILE A 60 12.84 -10.15 -19.67
N ARG A 61 12.72 -11.47 -19.89
CA ARG A 61 13.13 -12.15 -21.11
C ARG A 61 12.24 -11.74 -22.30
N GLU A 62 10.95 -11.72 -22.13
CA GLU A 62 9.96 -11.37 -23.16
C GLU A 62 10.10 -9.91 -23.64
N THR A 63 10.67 -9.04 -22.82
CA THR A 63 10.90 -7.63 -23.15
C THR A 63 12.37 -7.31 -23.48
N GLY A 64 13.13 -8.30 -24.01
CA GLY A 64 14.48 -8.09 -24.54
C GLY A 64 15.64 -8.37 -23.57
N GLY A 65 15.37 -8.98 -22.39
CA GLY A 65 16.43 -9.30 -21.42
C GLY A 65 16.94 -8.09 -20.63
N TYR A 66 18.16 -8.16 -20.14
CA TYR A 66 18.88 -7.08 -19.45
C TYR A 66 20.36 -7.12 -19.85
N GLU A 67 21.09 -6.02 -19.65
CA GLU A 67 22.54 -5.94 -19.78
C GLU A 67 23.21 -5.98 -18.40
N GLY A 68 24.47 -6.39 -18.37
CA GLY A 68 25.25 -6.49 -17.14
C GLY A 68 25.43 -7.94 -16.68
N GLU A 69 25.94 -8.12 -15.49
CA GLU A 69 26.36 -9.41 -14.96
C GLU A 69 25.88 -9.61 -13.52
N ILE A 70 25.40 -10.82 -13.22
CA ILE A 70 25.04 -11.23 -11.85
C ILE A 70 25.96 -12.35 -11.41
N LEU A 71 26.60 -12.18 -10.27
CA LEU A 71 27.45 -13.22 -9.66
C LEU A 71 26.81 -13.67 -8.34
N LEU A 72 26.76 -14.98 -8.14
CA LEU A 72 26.37 -15.61 -6.87
C LEU A 72 27.55 -16.42 -6.34
N ASN A 73 28.04 -16.08 -5.15
CA ASN A 73 29.30 -16.64 -4.59
C ASN A 73 30.47 -16.50 -5.57
N GLY A 74 30.61 -15.38 -6.25
CA GLY A 74 31.67 -15.09 -7.22
C GLY A 74 31.54 -15.83 -8.55
N LYS A 75 30.48 -16.60 -8.79
CA LYS A 75 30.23 -17.29 -10.06
C LYS A 75 29.15 -16.57 -10.86
N PRO A 76 29.34 -16.31 -12.16
CA PRO A 76 28.34 -15.70 -13.00
C PRO A 76 27.10 -16.62 -13.12
N VAL A 77 25.93 -16.04 -12.95
CA VAL A 77 24.64 -16.72 -13.04
C VAL A 77 23.69 -15.93 -13.95
N SER A 78 22.79 -16.66 -14.61
CA SER A 78 21.69 -16.07 -15.38
C SER A 78 20.45 -16.91 -15.12
N PHE A 79 19.42 -16.28 -14.57
CA PHE A 79 18.16 -16.95 -14.24
C PHE A 79 17.16 -16.71 -15.37
N SER A 80 16.78 -17.78 -16.06
CA SER A 80 15.78 -17.72 -17.13
C SER A 80 14.35 -17.90 -16.63
N THR A 81 14.21 -18.52 -15.46
CA THR A 81 12.93 -18.78 -14.80
C THR A 81 13.05 -18.58 -13.27
N PRO A 82 11.93 -18.32 -12.57
CA PRO A 82 11.94 -18.30 -11.10
C PRO A 82 12.44 -19.59 -10.47
N PHE A 83 12.27 -20.73 -11.15
CA PHE A 83 12.74 -22.03 -10.66
C PHE A 83 14.28 -22.10 -10.63
N ASP A 84 14.97 -21.43 -11.57
CA ASP A 84 16.44 -21.37 -11.57
C ASP A 84 16.95 -20.58 -10.35
N ALA A 85 16.31 -19.45 -10.03
CA ALA A 85 16.64 -18.66 -8.85
C ALA A 85 16.36 -19.43 -7.55
N LEU A 86 15.21 -20.12 -7.46
CA LEU A 86 14.87 -20.98 -6.33
C LEU A 86 15.89 -22.13 -6.15
N ALA A 87 16.31 -22.79 -7.23
CA ALA A 87 17.33 -23.84 -7.20
C ALA A 87 18.69 -23.32 -6.74
N ALA A 88 19.03 -22.06 -7.05
CA ALA A 88 20.26 -21.39 -6.61
C ALA A 88 20.20 -20.96 -5.13
N GLY A 89 19.04 -21.04 -4.47
CA GLY A 89 18.83 -20.67 -3.07
C GLY A 89 18.32 -19.24 -2.87
N ILE A 90 17.69 -18.64 -3.88
CA ILE A 90 17.06 -17.32 -3.78
C ILE A 90 15.55 -17.52 -3.58
N GLY A 91 15.00 -17.04 -2.46
CA GLY A 91 13.57 -17.00 -2.18
C GLY A 91 13.01 -15.58 -2.33
N MET A 92 11.72 -15.45 -2.64
CA MET A 92 11.07 -14.16 -2.76
C MET A 92 9.65 -14.20 -2.20
N VAL A 93 9.34 -13.22 -1.35
CA VAL A 93 7.99 -12.92 -0.88
C VAL A 93 7.53 -11.65 -1.60
N HIS A 94 6.44 -11.78 -2.35
CA HIS A 94 5.89 -10.70 -3.16
C HIS A 94 4.95 -9.79 -2.35
N GLN A 95 4.70 -8.60 -2.86
CA GLN A 95 3.74 -7.66 -2.28
C GLN A 95 2.29 -8.19 -2.32
N GLU A 96 1.93 -8.98 -3.34
CA GLU A 96 0.64 -9.65 -3.45
C GLU A 96 0.76 -11.12 -3.03
N PHE A 97 -0.21 -11.63 -2.26
CA PHE A 97 -0.18 -13.01 -1.77
C PHE A 97 -0.26 -14.04 -2.90
N SER A 98 0.68 -14.98 -2.87
CA SER A 98 0.72 -16.14 -3.80
C SER A 98 0.26 -17.44 -3.12
N LEU A 99 -0.68 -17.33 -2.16
CA LEU A 99 -1.23 -18.46 -1.41
C LEU A 99 -2.51 -18.99 -2.08
N ILE A 100 -2.72 -20.30 -1.99
CA ILE A 100 -3.95 -20.94 -2.46
C ILE A 100 -5.02 -20.84 -1.36
N PRO A 101 -6.12 -20.10 -1.57
CA PRO A 101 -7.08 -19.77 -0.50
C PRO A 101 -7.78 -20.98 0.13
N GLY A 102 -8.02 -22.03 -0.65
CA GLY A 102 -8.70 -23.26 -0.20
C GLY A 102 -7.80 -24.24 0.57
N PHE A 103 -6.49 -24.03 0.56
CA PHE A 103 -5.51 -24.89 1.22
C PHE A 103 -5.22 -24.39 2.65
N THR A 104 -4.76 -25.30 3.50
CA THR A 104 -4.26 -24.98 4.86
C THR A 104 -2.90 -24.30 4.79
N ALA A 105 -2.44 -23.74 5.94
CA ALA A 105 -1.08 -23.22 6.05
C ALA A 105 -0.04 -24.28 5.72
N THR A 106 -0.17 -25.49 6.27
CA THR A 106 0.73 -26.62 6.00
C THR A 106 0.84 -26.93 4.51
N GLU A 107 -0.29 -27.04 3.81
CA GLU A 107 -0.33 -27.33 2.37
C GLU A 107 0.29 -26.23 1.53
N ASN A 108 0.08 -24.95 1.91
CA ASN A 108 0.71 -23.82 1.23
C ASN A 108 2.22 -23.73 1.48
N ILE A 109 2.69 -23.99 2.71
CA ILE A 109 4.11 -23.97 3.07
C ILE A 109 4.90 -25.03 2.27
N LEU A 110 4.34 -26.21 2.10
CA LEU A 110 5.01 -27.33 1.42
C LEU A 110 4.56 -27.55 -0.02
N LEU A 111 3.83 -26.63 -0.60
CA LEU A 111 3.33 -26.72 -1.97
C LEU A 111 4.46 -27.06 -2.96
N ASN A 112 4.24 -28.07 -3.79
CA ASN A 112 5.19 -28.67 -4.76
C ASN A 112 6.44 -29.33 -4.12
N ARG A 113 6.43 -29.56 -2.79
CA ARG A 113 7.51 -30.24 -2.04
C ARG A 113 6.94 -31.17 -0.98
N GLU A 114 5.73 -31.63 -1.23
CA GLU A 114 5.00 -32.53 -0.34
C GLU A 114 5.78 -33.85 -0.17
N PRO A 115 6.13 -34.25 1.07
CA PRO A 115 6.71 -35.57 1.31
C PRO A 115 5.69 -36.65 0.97
N LYS A 116 6.17 -37.70 0.30
CA LYS A 116 5.38 -38.83 -0.13
C LYS A 116 5.68 -40.04 0.74
N LYS A 117 4.68 -40.83 0.99
CA LYS A 117 4.81 -42.09 1.69
C LYS A 117 4.44 -43.23 0.76
N CYS A 118 5.36 -44.17 0.61
CA CYS A 118 5.13 -45.42 -0.13
C CYS A 118 4.00 -46.22 0.54
N ASN A 119 3.14 -46.79 -0.24
CA ASN A 119 2.07 -47.69 0.19
C ASN A 119 2.09 -48.99 -0.65
N VAL A 120 1.39 -50.03 -0.20
CA VAL A 120 1.36 -51.37 -0.83
C VAL A 120 1.01 -51.30 -2.30
N ILE A 121 0.19 -50.33 -2.72
CA ILE A 121 -0.21 -50.15 -4.11
C ILE A 121 0.92 -49.52 -4.93
N SER A 122 1.60 -48.50 -4.37
CA SER A 122 2.72 -47.85 -5.05
C SER A 122 3.95 -48.73 -5.16
N GLU A 123 4.17 -49.67 -4.23
CA GLU A 123 5.22 -50.70 -4.34
C GLU A 123 5.05 -51.60 -5.56
N VAL A 124 3.78 -51.87 -5.94
CA VAL A 124 3.48 -52.76 -7.07
C VAL A 124 3.32 -51.99 -8.38
N PHE A 125 2.69 -50.80 -8.35
CA PHE A 125 2.27 -50.06 -9.54
C PHE A 125 3.07 -48.79 -9.80
N GLY A 126 4.05 -48.47 -8.94
CA GLY A 126 4.99 -47.35 -9.11
C GLY A 126 4.66 -46.10 -8.30
N GLU A 127 5.67 -45.24 -8.13
CA GLU A 127 5.71 -44.05 -7.26
C GLU A 127 4.59 -43.01 -7.53
N ARG A 128 3.92 -43.06 -8.69
CA ARG A 128 2.79 -42.17 -9.00
C ARG A 128 1.56 -42.40 -8.11
N LEU A 129 1.54 -43.52 -7.41
CA LEU A 129 0.46 -43.92 -6.49
C LEU A 129 0.87 -43.74 -5.01
N ASP A 130 1.99 -43.09 -4.73
CA ASP A 130 2.36 -42.71 -3.38
C ASP A 130 1.31 -41.75 -2.78
N THR A 131 1.11 -41.90 -1.49
CA THR A 131 0.22 -40.99 -0.74
C THR A 131 1.04 -39.88 -0.08
N LEU A 132 0.41 -38.72 0.19
CA LEU A 132 1.05 -37.64 0.94
C LEU A 132 1.26 -38.05 2.40
N ASP A 133 2.44 -37.77 2.94
CA ASP A 133 2.72 -37.92 4.37
C ASP A 133 2.38 -36.65 5.14
N TYR A 134 1.12 -36.55 5.57
CA TYR A 134 0.61 -35.39 6.32
C TYR A 134 1.32 -35.18 7.67
N ASN A 135 1.85 -36.24 8.28
CA ASN A 135 2.58 -36.09 9.56
C ASN A 135 3.91 -35.42 9.34
N GLU A 136 4.65 -35.85 8.31
CA GLU A 136 5.91 -35.22 7.94
C GLU A 136 5.69 -33.79 7.41
N MET A 137 4.63 -33.57 6.61
CA MET A 137 4.23 -32.22 6.17
C MET A 137 4.02 -31.31 7.36
N THR A 138 3.25 -31.75 8.34
CA THR A 138 2.94 -30.94 9.53
C THR A 138 4.20 -30.62 10.33
N GLY A 139 5.11 -31.57 10.51
CA GLY A 139 6.38 -31.38 11.22
C GLY A 139 7.31 -30.39 10.51
N ARG A 140 7.44 -30.49 9.17
CA ARG A 140 8.26 -29.56 8.36
C ARG A 140 7.66 -28.14 8.36
N ALA A 141 6.34 -28.01 8.28
CA ALA A 141 5.67 -26.72 8.34
C ALA A 141 5.84 -26.07 9.72
N GLU A 142 5.72 -26.85 10.80
CA GLU A 142 5.93 -26.40 12.18
C GLU A 142 7.37 -25.88 12.37
N ALA A 143 8.36 -26.64 11.92
CA ALA A 143 9.76 -26.22 11.97
C ALA A 143 10.04 -24.91 11.20
N ALA A 144 9.35 -24.68 10.09
CA ALA A 144 9.46 -23.44 9.34
C ALA A 144 8.79 -22.25 10.06
N ILE A 145 7.63 -22.49 10.68
CA ILE A 145 6.89 -21.49 11.48
C ILE A 145 7.70 -21.12 12.74
N ASP A 146 8.28 -22.10 13.42
CA ASP A 146 9.07 -21.89 14.64
C ASP A 146 10.34 -21.07 14.38
N LYS A 147 10.92 -21.16 13.17
CA LYS A 147 12.06 -20.31 12.79
C LYS A 147 11.75 -18.82 12.85
N MET A 148 10.47 -18.44 12.74
CA MET A 148 10.01 -17.04 12.76
C MET A 148 9.63 -16.56 14.17
N GLY A 149 9.49 -17.45 15.15
CA GLY A 149 9.03 -17.10 16.50
C GLY A 149 7.58 -16.61 16.56
N PHE A 150 6.78 -16.86 15.52
CA PHE A 150 5.38 -16.46 15.42
C PHE A 150 4.46 -17.69 15.38
N LYS A 151 3.31 -17.63 16.05
CA LYS A 151 2.37 -18.77 16.12
C LYS A 151 1.32 -18.66 15.02
N ILE A 152 1.29 -19.65 14.12
CA ILE A 152 0.27 -19.81 13.09
C ILE A 152 -0.45 -21.14 13.33
N ASP A 153 -1.77 -21.14 13.21
CA ASP A 153 -2.52 -22.40 13.17
C ASP A 153 -2.28 -23.08 11.81
N LYS A 154 -1.47 -24.13 11.84
CA LYS A 154 -1.05 -24.90 10.67
C LYS A 154 -2.20 -25.60 9.95
N GLY A 155 -3.33 -25.86 10.63
CA GLY A 155 -4.53 -26.48 10.07
C GLY A 155 -5.55 -25.47 9.53
N MET A 156 -5.39 -24.17 9.79
CA MET A 156 -6.32 -23.15 9.33
C MET A 156 -6.19 -22.93 7.83
N ARG A 157 -7.31 -22.77 7.13
CA ARG A 157 -7.32 -22.46 5.70
C ARG A 157 -6.98 -21.00 5.46
N ILE A 158 -6.29 -20.72 4.35
CA ILE A 158 -5.81 -19.38 4.03
C ILE A 158 -6.96 -18.36 3.90
N ASN A 159 -8.11 -18.75 3.35
CA ASN A 159 -9.26 -17.83 3.24
C ASN A 159 -9.84 -17.40 4.59
N GLU A 160 -9.61 -18.18 5.65
CA GLU A 160 -10.08 -17.92 7.02
C GLU A 160 -9.05 -17.15 7.86
N MET A 161 -7.81 -17.01 7.35
CA MET A 161 -6.71 -16.38 8.09
C MET A 161 -6.78 -14.86 8.07
N PRO A 162 -6.43 -14.20 9.19
CA PRO A 162 -6.07 -12.79 9.20
C PRO A 162 -4.94 -12.48 8.21
N VAL A 163 -4.90 -11.25 7.68
CA VAL A 163 -3.94 -10.86 6.65
C VAL A 163 -2.49 -11.02 7.12
N GLY A 164 -2.19 -10.65 8.37
CA GLY A 164 -0.86 -10.84 8.96
C GLY A 164 -0.42 -12.31 8.97
N HIS A 165 -1.31 -13.24 9.32
CA HIS A 165 -1.01 -14.68 9.31
C HIS A 165 -0.73 -15.21 7.89
N LYS A 166 -1.39 -14.66 6.85
CA LYS A 166 -1.08 -14.99 5.45
C LYS A 166 0.35 -14.56 5.10
N GLN A 167 0.76 -13.37 5.51
CA GLN A 167 2.11 -12.88 5.31
C GLN A 167 3.16 -13.80 5.92
N PHE A 168 2.97 -14.18 7.20
CA PHE A 168 3.86 -15.12 7.87
C PHE A 168 3.85 -16.51 7.23
N THR A 169 2.72 -16.98 6.68
CA THR A 169 2.63 -18.26 5.96
C THR A 169 3.49 -18.24 4.69
N GLU A 170 3.50 -17.12 3.94
CA GLU A 170 4.38 -16.98 2.76
C GLU A 170 5.86 -16.99 3.14
N ILE A 171 6.22 -16.28 4.20
CA ILE A 171 7.61 -16.28 4.69
C ILE A 171 8.01 -17.69 5.16
N ALA A 172 7.14 -18.39 5.90
CA ALA A 172 7.37 -19.77 6.32
C ALA A 172 7.56 -20.71 5.12
N ARG A 173 6.83 -20.52 4.02
CA ARG A 173 7.01 -21.27 2.79
C ARG A 173 8.42 -21.11 2.22
N GLU A 174 8.96 -19.90 2.23
CA GLU A 174 10.33 -19.66 1.77
C GLU A 174 11.35 -20.27 2.74
N LEU A 175 11.16 -20.12 4.05
CA LEU A 175 12.04 -20.67 5.10
C LEU A 175 12.00 -22.19 5.23
N SER A 176 11.00 -22.84 4.67
CA SER A 176 10.92 -24.31 4.63
C SER A 176 11.81 -24.93 3.56
N LYS A 177 12.52 -24.12 2.75
CA LYS A 177 13.48 -24.58 1.73
C LYS A 177 14.84 -24.80 2.36
N ASP A 178 15.45 -25.97 2.14
CA ASP A 178 16.70 -26.37 2.78
C ASP A 178 17.93 -25.60 2.28
N ASN A 179 17.86 -25.06 1.05
CA ASN A 179 18.99 -24.39 0.40
C ASN A 179 18.89 -22.85 0.37
N LEU A 180 18.00 -22.24 1.16
CA LEU A 180 17.79 -20.79 1.15
C LEU A 180 19.05 -20.05 1.62
N LYS A 181 19.59 -19.18 0.75
CA LYS A 181 20.75 -18.33 1.01
C LYS A 181 20.42 -16.85 1.01
N LEU A 182 19.47 -16.46 0.15
CA LEU A 182 19.02 -15.10 -0.03
C LEU A 182 17.49 -15.06 0.00
N LEU A 183 16.93 -14.21 0.85
CA LEU A 183 15.49 -13.96 0.91
C LEU A 183 15.20 -12.51 0.50
N ILE A 184 14.33 -12.34 -0.50
CA ILE A 184 13.83 -11.03 -0.93
C ILE A 184 12.46 -10.82 -0.31
N LEU A 185 12.28 -9.72 0.41
CA LEU A 185 11.01 -9.32 1.04
C LEU A 185 10.55 -8.01 0.44
N ASP A 186 9.49 -8.05 -0.38
CA ASP A 186 8.94 -6.86 -1.05
C ASP A 186 7.71 -6.33 -0.29
N GLU A 187 7.89 -5.23 0.44
CA GLU A 187 6.90 -4.57 1.31
C GLU A 187 6.18 -5.49 2.33
N PRO A 188 6.89 -6.36 3.05
CA PRO A 188 6.25 -7.40 3.85
C PRO A 188 5.49 -6.87 5.07
N THR A 189 5.72 -5.62 5.49
CA THR A 189 5.09 -4.98 6.66
C THR A 189 3.89 -4.12 6.31
N ALA A 190 3.58 -3.95 5.01
CA ALA A 190 2.53 -3.02 4.56
C ALA A 190 1.13 -3.33 5.12
N VAL A 191 0.85 -4.60 5.40
CA VAL A 191 -0.46 -5.10 5.87
C VAL A 191 -0.45 -5.55 7.33
N LEU A 192 0.69 -5.41 8.03
CA LEU A 192 0.88 -5.87 9.40
C LEU A 192 0.55 -4.78 10.42
N THR A 193 0.04 -5.20 11.57
CA THR A 193 -0.02 -4.35 12.77
C THR A 193 1.40 -4.07 13.30
N GLU A 194 1.59 -3.05 14.14
CA GLU A 194 2.90 -2.72 14.71
C GLU A 194 3.55 -3.93 15.41
N LYS A 195 2.79 -4.67 16.24
CA LYS A 195 3.30 -5.86 16.93
C LYS A 195 3.73 -6.98 15.96
N GLU A 196 2.99 -7.17 14.88
CA GLU A 196 3.34 -8.16 13.85
C GLU A 196 4.55 -7.70 13.05
N ALA A 197 4.67 -6.40 12.75
CA ALA A 197 5.84 -5.83 12.10
C ALA A 197 7.09 -6.01 12.96
N ASP A 198 7.04 -5.69 14.25
CA ASP A 198 8.16 -5.90 15.19
C ASP A 198 8.58 -7.38 15.27
N ALA A 199 7.62 -8.30 15.28
CA ALA A 199 7.90 -9.74 15.25
C ALA A 199 8.60 -10.15 13.96
N LEU A 200 8.17 -9.60 12.81
CA LEU A 200 8.82 -9.85 11.52
C LEU A 200 10.25 -9.30 11.49
N LEU A 201 10.47 -8.06 11.94
CA LEU A 201 11.80 -7.45 11.99
C LEU A 201 12.76 -8.27 12.87
N SER A 202 12.29 -8.75 14.03
CA SER A 202 13.05 -9.65 14.90
C SER A 202 13.38 -10.97 14.19
N SER A 203 12.44 -11.51 13.42
CA SER A 203 12.65 -12.73 12.62
C SER A 203 13.69 -12.52 11.53
N ILE A 204 13.68 -11.38 10.82
CA ILE A 204 14.69 -11.02 9.80
C ILE A 204 16.09 -11.02 10.44
N ARG A 205 16.25 -10.44 11.62
CA ARG A 205 17.53 -10.44 12.32
C ARG A 205 17.99 -11.85 12.68
N SER A 206 17.08 -12.68 13.19
CA SER A 206 17.39 -14.10 13.48
C SER A 206 17.78 -14.90 12.24
N MET A 207 17.21 -14.61 11.06
CA MET A 207 17.61 -15.22 9.79
C MET A 207 19.02 -14.80 9.37
N SER A 208 19.33 -13.51 9.47
CA SER A 208 20.65 -12.94 9.21
C SER A 208 21.72 -13.59 10.06
N GLU A 209 21.49 -13.75 11.36
CA GLU A 209 22.39 -14.43 12.30
C GLU A 209 22.64 -15.90 11.96
N LYS A 210 21.72 -16.53 11.22
CA LYS A 210 21.86 -17.91 10.71
C LYS A 210 22.50 -17.97 9.31
N GLY A 211 23.02 -16.85 8.80
CA GLY A 211 23.71 -16.76 7.53
C GLY A 211 22.80 -16.56 6.31
N ILE A 212 21.48 -16.36 6.48
CA ILE A 212 20.58 -16.04 5.36
C ILE A 212 20.67 -14.54 5.09
N ALA A 213 21.14 -14.17 3.90
CA ALA A 213 21.12 -12.77 3.48
C ALA A 213 19.70 -12.32 3.14
N VAL A 214 19.37 -11.06 3.42
CA VAL A 214 18.02 -10.53 3.18
C VAL A 214 18.09 -9.23 2.40
N ILE A 215 17.28 -9.12 1.32
CA ILE A 215 16.97 -7.83 0.69
C ILE A 215 15.60 -7.42 1.19
N PHE A 216 15.56 -6.35 1.97
CA PHE A 216 14.35 -5.83 2.59
C PHE A 216 13.90 -4.54 1.90
N ILE A 217 12.77 -4.60 1.21
CA ILE A 217 12.19 -3.48 0.47
C ILE A 217 10.99 -2.98 1.25
N THR A 218 11.04 -1.73 1.71
CA THR A 218 9.94 -1.06 2.39
C THR A 218 10.03 0.46 2.18
N HIS A 219 8.89 1.12 2.26
CA HIS A 219 8.84 2.58 2.32
C HIS A 219 8.86 3.13 3.77
N ARG A 220 8.83 2.25 4.77
CA ARG A 220 8.90 2.59 6.19
C ARG A 220 10.36 2.71 6.64
N LEU A 221 10.95 3.90 6.50
CA LEU A 221 12.38 4.13 6.70
C LEU A 221 12.86 3.82 8.12
N HIS A 222 12.00 3.92 9.13
CA HIS A 222 12.32 3.51 10.50
C HIS A 222 12.59 2.01 10.61
N GLU A 223 11.85 1.18 9.88
CA GLU A 223 12.07 -0.27 9.83
C GLU A 223 13.45 -0.59 9.24
N ILE A 224 13.82 0.10 8.14
CA ILE A 224 15.14 -0.03 7.51
C ILE A 224 16.26 0.22 8.52
N LEU A 225 16.19 1.36 9.23
CA LEU A 225 17.23 1.72 10.20
C LEU A 225 17.27 0.80 11.43
N SER A 226 16.17 0.10 11.73
CA SER A 226 16.10 -0.81 12.88
C SER A 226 16.69 -2.18 12.60
N VAL A 227 16.60 -2.68 11.34
CA VAL A 227 16.94 -4.09 11.04
C VAL A 227 18.05 -4.25 10.00
N CYS A 228 18.29 -3.26 9.11
CA CYS A 228 19.26 -3.39 8.05
C CYS A 228 20.69 -3.05 8.51
N ASP A 229 21.66 -3.72 7.92
CA ASP A 229 23.09 -3.42 8.11
C ASP A 229 23.54 -2.33 7.11
N LYS A 230 22.95 -2.35 5.92
CA LYS A 230 23.29 -1.48 4.80
C LYS A 230 22.03 -0.96 4.12
N VAL A 231 22.08 0.28 3.61
CA VAL A 231 20.98 0.92 2.88
C VAL A 231 21.44 1.32 1.49
N VAL A 232 20.73 0.82 0.49
CA VAL A 232 20.88 1.22 -0.91
C VAL A 232 19.66 2.01 -1.33
N VAL A 233 19.86 3.22 -1.85
CA VAL A 233 18.79 4.10 -2.30
C VAL A 233 18.82 4.18 -3.83
N MET A 234 17.70 3.82 -4.44
CA MET A 234 17.49 3.94 -5.89
C MET A 234 16.59 5.12 -6.21
N ARG A 235 16.93 5.86 -7.26
CA ARG A 235 16.12 6.93 -7.84
C ARG A 235 16.30 7.00 -9.34
N ASP A 236 15.18 7.09 -10.07
CA ASP A 236 15.14 7.25 -11.54
C ASP A 236 15.99 6.20 -12.28
N GLY A 237 16.05 4.98 -11.76
CA GLY A 237 16.81 3.89 -12.36
C GLY A 237 18.31 3.85 -12.01
N TYR A 238 18.77 4.66 -11.07
CA TYR A 238 20.17 4.71 -10.60
C TYR A 238 20.27 4.36 -9.12
N VAL A 239 21.43 3.85 -8.68
CA VAL A 239 21.81 3.83 -7.28
C VAL A 239 22.39 5.21 -6.93
N VAL A 240 21.71 5.93 -6.06
CA VAL A 240 22.12 7.29 -5.64
C VAL A 240 22.86 7.32 -4.31
N SER A 241 22.72 6.26 -3.52
CA SER A 241 23.46 6.08 -2.25
C SER A 241 23.58 4.59 -1.90
N ASP A 242 24.72 4.21 -1.35
CA ASP A 242 25.03 2.88 -0.80
C ASP A 242 25.86 3.09 0.48
N VAL A 243 25.21 2.98 1.64
CA VAL A 243 25.82 3.36 2.93
C VAL A 243 25.43 2.37 4.04
N PRO A 244 26.29 2.19 5.07
CA PRO A 244 25.89 1.47 6.27
C PRO A 244 24.69 2.15 6.96
N ALA A 245 23.70 1.36 7.42
CA ALA A 245 22.49 1.89 8.08
C ALA A 245 22.84 2.73 9.34
N ALA A 246 23.86 2.33 10.08
CA ALA A 246 24.33 3.06 11.26
C ALA A 246 24.93 4.45 10.98
N LYS A 247 25.23 4.77 9.70
CA LYS A 247 25.83 6.06 9.29
C LYS A 247 24.85 6.99 8.58
N THR A 248 23.57 6.68 8.60
CA THR A 248 22.55 7.48 7.94
C THR A 248 21.33 7.70 8.83
N SER A 249 20.39 8.53 8.38
CA SER A 249 19.16 8.89 9.08
C SER A 249 17.97 8.85 8.14
N VAL A 250 16.74 8.77 8.70
CA VAL A 250 15.49 8.86 7.93
C VAL A 250 15.49 10.10 7.04
N SER A 251 15.96 11.24 7.54
CA SER A 251 16.01 12.50 6.79
C SER A 251 16.95 12.43 5.58
N GLU A 252 18.13 11.81 5.73
CA GLU A 252 19.09 11.66 4.63
C GLU A 252 18.59 10.68 3.58
N ILE A 253 18.07 9.51 3.99
CA ILE A 253 17.47 8.55 3.07
C ILE A 253 16.34 9.20 2.27
N SER A 254 15.44 9.94 2.95
CA SER A 254 14.36 10.67 2.29
C SER A 254 14.88 11.70 1.26
N LYS A 255 15.94 12.45 1.59
CA LYS A 255 16.58 13.39 0.65
C LYS A 255 17.12 12.69 -0.59
N TRP A 256 17.80 11.56 -0.42
CA TRP A 256 18.32 10.78 -1.55
C TRP A 256 17.20 10.21 -2.42
N MET A 257 16.10 9.74 -1.80
CA MET A 257 14.94 9.21 -2.53
C MET A 257 14.28 10.29 -3.41
N VAL A 258 14.00 11.45 -2.83
CA VAL A 258 13.23 12.51 -3.51
C VAL A 258 14.12 13.43 -4.38
N GLY A 259 15.40 13.54 -4.06
CA GLY A 259 16.38 14.35 -4.83
C GLY A 259 16.23 15.87 -4.69
N ARG A 260 15.29 16.33 -3.89
CA ARG A 260 15.12 17.73 -3.45
C ARG A 260 15.20 17.75 -1.94
N SER A 261 15.69 18.85 -1.36
CA SER A 261 15.52 19.06 0.07
C SER A 261 14.01 19.03 0.34
N VAL A 262 13.53 17.98 0.99
CA VAL A 262 12.28 18.05 1.72
C VAL A 262 12.60 18.96 2.90
N GLU A 263 12.69 20.24 2.63
CA GLU A 263 12.57 21.20 3.70
C GLU A 263 11.18 20.93 4.31
N ASN A 264 11.16 20.57 5.59
CA ASN A 264 9.98 20.68 6.44
C ASN A 264 9.60 22.17 6.58
N THR A 265 9.35 22.83 5.46
CA THR A 265 8.88 24.20 5.32
C THR A 265 7.49 24.20 4.70
N ALA A 266 6.58 23.58 5.42
CA ALA A 266 5.28 24.18 5.51
C ALA A 266 5.14 24.60 6.96
N SER A 267 5.27 25.88 7.24
CA SER A 267 4.54 26.50 8.34
C SER A 267 3.13 25.91 8.23
N VAL A 268 2.73 25.11 9.23
CA VAL A 268 1.43 24.47 9.23
C VAL A 268 0.45 25.64 9.30
N ASP A 269 -0.14 25.98 8.14
CA ASP A 269 -1.19 27.00 8.05
C ASP A 269 -2.45 26.37 8.64
N ILE A 270 -2.49 26.30 9.98
CA ILE A 270 -3.62 25.81 10.77
C ILE A 270 -4.57 27.00 10.90
N ARG A 271 -5.80 26.81 10.43
CA ARG A 271 -6.85 27.80 10.65
C ARG A 271 -7.49 27.58 12.01
N ASP A 272 -7.74 28.68 12.72
CA ASP A 272 -8.67 28.65 13.86
C ASP A 272 -10.10 28.57 13.32
N THR A 273 -10.66 27.38 13.38
CA THR A 273 -12.05 27.10 12.95
C THR A 273 -13.03 27.10 14.13
N SER A 274 -12.60 27.48 15.35
CA SER A 274 -13.42 27.42 16.56
C SER A 274 -14.74 28.22 16.44
N ASN A 275 -14.71 29.35 15.75
CA ASN A 275 -15.85 30.23 15.53
C ASN A 275 -16.63 29.93 14.22
N ALA A 276 -16.17 28.97 13.39
CA ALA A 276 -16.84 28.65 12.15
C ALA A 276 -18.15 27.88 12.41
N ARG A 277 -19.12 28.09 11.52
CA ARG A 277 -20.41 27.38 11.55
C ARG A 277 -20.21 25.87 11.45
N THR A 278 -21.01 25.10 12.16
CA THR A 278 -21.08 23.63 11.96
C THR A 278 -21.81 23.37 10.65
N VAL A 279 -21.12 22.75 9.70
CA VAL A 279 -21.67 22.38 8.38
C VAL A 279 -22.22 20.96 8.40
N MET A 280 -21.57 20.05 9.09
CA MET A 280 -22.06 18.67 9.27
C MET A 280 -22.13 18.33 10.76
N SER A 281 -23.25 17.72 11.14
CA SER A 281 -23.52 17.25 12.50
C SER A 281 -23.81 15.77 12.46
N ILE A 282 -22.99 14.99 13.17
CA ILE A 282 -23.11 13.53 13.30
C ILE A 282 -23.51 13.23 14.73
N ARG A 283 -24.59 12.44 14.94
CA ARG A 283 -25.10 12.07 16.25
C ARG A 283 -25.38 10.58 16.32
N ASN A 284 -24.77 9.93 17.32
CA ASN A 284 -24.95 8.51 17.64
C ASN A 284 -24.76 7.59 16.42
N LEU A 285 -23.82 7.92 15.53
CA LEU A 285 -23.55 7.12 14.34
C LEU A 285 -23.01 5.75 14.74
N TRP A 286 -23.62 4.70 14.24
CA TRP A 286 -23.07 3.35 14.25
C TRP A 286 -22.98 2.82 12.82
N VAL A 287 -21.99 1.97 12.55
CA VAL A 287 -21.74 1.37 11.24
C VAL A 287 -21.25 -0.06 11.41
N ASP A 288 -21.88 -0.98 10.69
CA ASP A 288 -21.50 -2.40 10.69
C ASP A 288 -20.55 -2.68 9.51
N MET A 289 -19.32 -2.19 9.63
CA MET A 289 -18.24 -2.47 8.67
C MET A 289 -17.29 -3.51 9.29
N PRO A 290 -17.13 -4.71 8.67
CA PRO A 290 -16.22 -5.72 9.19
C PRO A 290 -14.79 -5.20 9.37
N GLY A 291 -14.24 -5.36 10.58
CA GLY A 291 -12.91 -4.88 10.94
C GLY A 291 -12.80 -3.37 11.24
N GLU A 292 -13.84 -2.56 10.94
CA GLU A 292 -13.87 -1.10 11.19
C GLU A 292 -15.25 -0.68 11.72
N THR A 293 -15.75 -1.41 12.72
CA THR A 293 -17.08 -1.17 13.32
C THR A 293 -17.12 0.15 14.08
N VAL A 294 -18.12 0.99 13.77
CA VAL A 294 -18.43 2.21 14.50
C VAL A 294 -19.56 1.92 15.49
N ARG A 295 -19.44 2.38 16.73
CA ARG A 295 -20.43 2.06 17.77
C ARG A 295 -21.30 3.23 18.19
N ASN A 296 -20.70 4.39 18.39
CA ASN A 296 -21.42 5.59 18.79
C ASN A 296 -20.51 6.80 18.55
N VAL A 297 -20.54 7.35 17.34
CA VAL A 297 -19.77 8.55 16.99
C VAL A 297 -20.68 9.76 17.01
N THR A 298 -20.28 10.78 17.77
CA THR A 298 -20.87 12.10 17.79
C THR A 298 -19.77 13.12 17.47
N LEU A 299 -19.94 13.90 16.40
CA LEU A 299 -18.93 14.77 15.85
C LEU A 299 -19.56 15.97 15.12
N ASP A 300 -19.00 17.17 15.35
CA ASP A 300 -19.34 18.40 14.64
C ASP A 300 -18.17 18.84 13.76
N ILE A 301 -18.45 19.03 12.48
CA ILE A 301 -17.48 19.42 11.46
C ILE A 301 -17.78 20.85 11.04
N LYS A 302 -16.74 21.69 11.02
CA LYS A 302 -16.86 23.12 10.74
C LYS A 302 -16.73 23.42 9.26
N GLU A 303 -17.40 24.48 8.81
CA GLU A 303 -17.37 24.92 7.42
C GLU A 303 -15.97 25.31 6.98
N GLY A 304 -15.52 24.77 5.85
CA GLY A 304 -14.23 25.06 5.24
C GLY A 304 -13.01 24.52 5.99
N GLU A 305 -13.18 23.75 7.09
CA GLU A 305 -12.04 23.10 7.76
C GLU A 305 -11.57 21.84 7.01
N ILE A 306 -10.33 21.46 7.27
CA ILE A 306 -9.83 20.12 7.03
C ILE A 306 -9.79 19.41 8.38
N LEU A 307 -10.74 18.51 8.63
CA LEU A 307 -10.77 17.70 9.84
C LEU A 307 -10.05 16.37 9.59
N GLY A 308 -9.04 16.05 10.40
CA GLY A 308 -8.41 14.74 10.41
C GLY A 308 -9.19 13.76 11.28
N ILE A 309 -9.31 12.50 10.82
CA ILE A 309 -9.76 11.38 11.65
C ILE A 309 -8.62 10.37 11.73
N GLY A 310 -8.01 10.25 12.91
CA GLY A 310 -6.92 9.32 13.21
C GLY A 310 -7.34 8.20 14.14
N GLY A 311 -6.44 7.25 14.35
CA GLY A 311 -6.64 6.11 15.25
C GLY A 311 -5.93 4.86 14.74
N LEU A 312 -5.78 3.86 15.60
CA LEU A 312 -5.18 2.58 15.22
C LEU A 312 -6.06 1.85 14.19
N ALA A 313 -5.47 0.91 13.45
CA ALA A 313 -6.21 0.07 12.50
C ALA A 313 -7.27 -0.77 13.24
N GLY A 314 -8.42 -0.97 12.60
CA GLY A 314 -9.51 -1.76 13.20
C GLY A 314 -10.31 -1.04 14.29
N GLN A 315 -10.09 0.26 14.50
CA GLN A 315 -10.76 1.01 15.55
C GLN A 315 -12.03 1.75 15.10
N GLY A 316 -12.44 1.61 13.83
CA GLY A 316 -13.70 2.16 13.31
C GLY A 316 -13.54 3.49 12.55
N LYS A 317 -12.33 3.99 12.34
CA LYS A 317 -12.13 5.26 11.62
C LYS A 317 -12.61 5.23 10.16
N LEU A 318 -12.35 4.12 9.45
CA LEU A 318 -12.79 3.93 8.06
C LEU A 318 -14.31 3.67 7.97
N GLY A 319 -14.91 3.10 9.01
CA GLY A 319 -16.35 2.89 9.06
C GLY A 319 -17.16 4.19 8.99
N ILE A 320 -16.65 5.30 9.54
CA ILE A 320 -17.39 6.58 9.58
C ILE A 320 -17.78 7.07 8.17
N PRO A 321 -16.85 7.34 7.24
CA PRO A 321 -17.23 7.79 5.89
C PRO A 321 -17.95 6.72 5.09
N ASN A 322 -17.57 5.44 5.23
CA ASN A 322 -18.20 4.35 4.50
C ASN A 322 -19.67 4.17 4.88
N GLY A 323 -20.02 4.29 6.18
CA GLY A 323 -21.41 4.25 6.64
C GLY A 323 -22.20 5.47 6.23
N ILE A 324 -21.66 6.69 6.36
CA ILE A 324 -22.34 7.93 5.93
C ILE A 324 -22.63 7.89 4.43
N MET A 325 -21.67 7.43 3.62
CA MET A 325 -21.83 7.29 2.17
C MET A 325 -22.72 6.11 1.75
N GLY A 326 -23.17 5.29 2.70
CA GLY A 326 -24.10 4.20 2.46
C GLY A 326 -23.49 2.95 1.83
N LEU A 327 -22.19 2.72 2.00
CA LEU A 327 -21.52 1.52 1.51
C LEU A 327 -21.66 0.34 2.49
N TYR A 328 -21.90 0.62 3.77
CA TYR A 328 -22.19 -0.35 4.82
C TYR A 328 -23.40 0.09 5.61
N GLU A 329 -24.09 -0.87 6.23
CA GLU A 329 -25.26 -0.61 7.06
C GLU A 329 -24.89 0.33 8.21
N ALA A 330 -25.67 1.39 8.35
CA ALA A 330 -25.41 2.45 9.31
C ALA A 330 -26.72 3.00 9.88
N GLY A 331 -26.66 3.52 11.10
CA GLY A 331 -27.77 4.24 11.73
C GLY A 331 -27.25 5.38 12.61
N GLY A 332 -28.18 6.16 13.11
CA GLY A 332 -27.91 7.44 13.77
C GLY A 332 -28.46 8.60 12.97
N THR A 333 -28.03 9.82 13.27
CA THR A 333 -28.46 11.03 12.55
C THR A 333 -27.24 11.75 12.01
N VAL A 334 -27.28 12.07 10.70
CA VAL A 334 -26.29 12.90 10.03
C VAL A 334 -27.02 14.03 9.34
N GLU A 335 -26.62 15.27 9.63
CA GLU A 335 -27.17 16.47 9.01
C GLU A 335 -26.08 17.24 8.29
N LEU A 336 -26.38 17.73 7.09
CA LEU A 336 -25.55 18.67 6.34
C LEU A 336 -26.33 19.97 6.14
N ASP A 337 -25.76 21.09 6.54
CA ASP A 337 -26.42 22.40 6.53
C ASP A 337 -27.80 22.37 7.25
N GLY A 338 -27.93 21.60 8.34
CA GLY A 338 -29.18 21.42 9.09
C GLY A 338 -30.24 20.56 8.39
N LYS A 339 -29.89 19.90 7.29
CA LYS A 339 -30.77 18.99 6.57
C LYS A 339 -30.32 17.54 6.79
N PRO A 340 -31.22 16.62 7.16
CA PRO A 340 -30.86 15.23 7.37
C PRO A 340 -30.43 14.57 6.06
N ILE A 341 -29.33 13.83 6.13
CA ILE A 341 -28.86 12.97 5.04
C ILE A 341 -29.38 11.56 5.29
N PRO A 342 -30.10 10.96 4.35
CA PRO A 342 -30.53 9.57 4.48
C PRO A 342 -29.33 8.63 4.37
N LEU A 343 -29.01 7.92 5.47
CA LEU A 343 -28.01 6.86 5.48
C LEU A 343 -28.44 5.70 4.56
N ASN A 344 -27.50 4.81 4.23
CA ASN A 344 -27.73 3.62 3.39
C ASN A 344 -28.23 3.95 1.95
N SER A 345 -27.93 5.15 1.46
CA SER A 345 -28.35 5.61 0.13
C SER A 345 -27.24 6.43 -0.55
N PRO A 346 -26.24 5.77 -1.20
CA PRO A 346 -25.11 6.47 -1.84
C PRO A 346 -25.53 7.58 -2.81
N ARG A 347 -26.58 7.34 -3.57
CA ARG A 347 -27.10 8.33 -4.53
C ARG A 347 -27.52 9.63 -3.86
N LYS A 348 -28.26 9.55 -2.74
CA LYS A 348 -28.74 10.74 -2.02
C LYS A 348 -27.60 11.53 -1.37
N CYS A 349 -26.53 10.85 -0.94
CA CYS A 349 -25.32 11.51 -0.44
C CYS A 349 -24.66 12.34 -1.54
N LEU A 350 -24.51 11.77 -2.74
CA LEU A 350 -23.96 12.48 -3.90
C LEU A 350 -24.87 13.65 -4.35
N ASP A 351 -26.19 13.46 -4.34
CA ASP A 351 -27.17 14.52 -4.66
C ASP A 351 -27.12 15.67 -3.63
N ALA A 352 -26.72 15.39 -2.37
CA ALA A 352 -26.47 16.39 -1.33
C ALA A 352 -25.09 17.07 -1.45
N SER A 353 -24.37 16.89 -2.56
CA SER A 353 -23.03 17.44 -2.82
C SER A 353 -21.94 16.92 -1.88
N LEU A 354 -22.08 15.70 -1.38
CA LEU A 354 -20.98 14.97 -0.76
C LEU A 354 -20.19 14.24 -1.84
N ALA A 355 -18.87 14.17 -1.67
CA ALA A 355 -18.01 13.29 -2.46
C ALA A 355 -17.16 12.41 -1.55
N PHE A 356 -16.70 11.29 -2.08
CA PHE A 356 -15.90 10.32 -1.34
C PHE A 356 -14.77 9.75 -2.18
N VAL A 357 -13.57 9.79 -1.62
CA VAL A 357 -12.39 9.06 -2.11
C VAL A 357 -12.16 7.91 -1.14
N SER A 358 -12.47 6.70 -1.59
CA SER A 358 -12.36 5.47 -0.79
C SER A 358 -10.91 5.01 -0.66
N GLU A 359 -10.59 4.33 0.43
CA GLU A 359 -9.36 3.57 0.65
C GLU A 359 -9.17 2.41 -0.33
N ASP A 360 -10.28 1.85 -0.83
CA ASP A 360 -10.27 0.84 -1.89
C ASP A 360 -10.38 1.49 -3.28
N ARG A 361 -9.24 1.94 -3.79
CA ARG A 361 -9.17 2.59 -5.11
C ARG A 361 -9.50 1.66 -6.28
N ARG A 362 -9.21 0.34 -6.15
CA ARG A 362 -9.40 -0.63 -7.24
C ARG A 362 -10.80 -1.23 -7.28
N GLY A 363 -11.39 -1.54 -6.12
CA GLY A 363 -12.72 -2.12 -6.03
C GLY A 363 -13.84 -1.08 -6.09
N VAL A 364 -13.63 0.09 -5.45
CA VAL A 364 -14.65 1.15 -5.33
C VAL A 364 -14.25 2.43 -6.07
N GLY A 365 -12.96 2.76 -6.04
CA GLY A 365 -12.45 4.05 -6.50
C GLY A 365 -12.48 4.23 -8.02
N LEU A 366 -12.11 3.24 -8.81
CA LEU A 366 -11.85 3.36 -10.25
C LEU A 366 -12.53 2.27 -11.08
N LEU A 367 -12.94 2.66 -12.28
CA LEU A 367 -13.29 1.77 -13.37
C LEU A 367 -11.99 1.42 -14.11
N LEU A 368 -11.31 0.35 -13.70
CA LEU A 368 -9.95 0.03 -14.12
C LEU A 368 -9.82 -0.20 -15.64
N ASP A 369 -10.85 -0.76 -16.28
CA ASP A 369 -10.86 -1.06 -17.71
C ASP A 369 -11.24 0.13 -18.58
N GLU A 370 -11.69 1.22 -17.97
CA GLU A 370 -12.11 2.42 -18.64
C GLU A 370 -11.01 3.48 -18.70
N SER A 371 -11.18 4.44 -19.62
CA SER A 371 -10.25 5.56 -19.79
C SER A 371 -10.24 6.50 -18.59
N LEU A 372 -9.21 7.34 -18.48
CA LEU A 372 -9.14 8.40 -17.48
C LEU A 372 -10.29 9.40 -17.68
N GLU A 373 -10.66 9.73 -18.94
CA GLU A 373 -11.82 10.56 -19.28
C GLU A 373 -13.10 10.03 -18.63
N TRP A 374 -13.36 8.71 -18.75
CA TRP A 374 -14.52 8.09 -18.13
C TRP A 374 -14.48 8.15 -16.60
N ASN A 375 -13.33 7.78 -16.02
CA ASN A 375 -13.18 7.80 -14.56
C ASN A 375 -13.45 9.18 -13.96
N VAL A 376 -12.95 10.25 -14.58
CA VAL A 376 -13.09 11.62 -14.07
C VAL A 376 -14.52 12.14 -14.27
N ALA A 377 -15.09 11.97 -15.46
CA ALA A 377 -16.36 12.63 -15.83
C ALA A 377 -17.62 11.86 -15.42
N PHE A 378 -17.58 10.52 -15.33
CA PHE A 378 -18.75 9.69 -15.14
C PHE A 378 -19.62 10.05 -13.92
N PRO A 379 -19.07 10.26 -12.71
CA PRO A 379 -19.90 10.62 -11.56
C PRO A 379 -20.60 11.98 -11.74
N ALA A 380 -19.90 12.97 -12.27
CA ALA A 380 -20.49 14.30 -12.51
C ALA A 380 -21.56 14.27 -13.60
N MET A 381 -21.41 13.43 -14.63
CA MET A 381 -22.48 13.19 -15.62
C MET A 381 -23.71 12.58 -14.98
N GLN A 382 -23.53 11.55 -14.13
CA GLN A 382 -24.64 10.80 -13.53
C GLN A 382 -25.39 11.58 -12.45
N VAL A 383 -24.68 12.38 -11.66
CA VAL A 383 -25.24 13.09 -10.50
C VAL A 383 -25.73 14.48 -10.89
N GLN A 384 -24.92 15.21 -11.65
CA GLN A 384 -25.14 16.65 -11.90
C GLN A 384 -25.53 16.97 -13.33
N ASN A 385 -25.62 15.98 -14.23
CA ASN A 385 -25.79 16.17 -15.67
C ASN A 385 -24.72 17.10 -16.30
N LYS A 386 -23.53 17.22 -15.70
CA LYS A 386 -22.38 17.90 -16.28
C LYS A 386 -21.86 17.13 -17.50
N PHE A 387 -21.14 17.79 -18.38
CA PHE A 387 -20.51 17.20 -19.57
C PHE A 387 -21.51 16.50 -20.52
N LEU A 388 -22.78 16.98 -20.53
CA LEU A 388 -23.83 16.50 -21.42
C LEU A 388 -24.34 17.64 -22.29
N LYS A 389 -24.33 17.43 -23.62
CA LYS A 389 -25.04 18.26 -24.60
C LYS A 389 -26.49 17.84 -24.64
N ARG A 390 -27.40 18.83 -24.65
CA ARG A 390 -28.83 18.62 -24.73
C ARG A 390 -29.31 18.91 -26.17
N TYR A 391 -30.01 17.96 -26.75
CA TYR A 391 -30.62 18.06 -28.08
C TYR A 391 -32.14 17.92 -27.97
N LEU A 392 -32.86 18.37 -28.99
CA LEU A 392 -34.34 18.29 -29.07
C LEU A 392 -35.03 18.83 -27.80
N GLY A 393 -34.68 20.06 -27.39
CA GLY A 393 -35.25 20.66 -26.19
C GLY A 393 -34.91 19.97 -24.87
N GLY A 394 -33.87 19.10 -24.85
CA GLY A 394 -33.44 18.36 -23.66
C GLY A 394 -33.94 16.93 -23.56
N LEU A 395 -34.73 16.46 -24.54
CA LEU A 395 -35.21 15.08 -24.64
C LEU A 395 -34.05 14.07 -24.86
N VAL A 396 -33.03 14.48 -25.61
CA VAL A 396 -31.82 13.66 -25.86
C VAL A 396 -30.62 14.33 -25.20
N LYS A 397 -29.90 13.58 -24.37
CA LYS A 397 -28.66 14.00 -23.75
C LYS A 397 -27.53 13.17 -24.34
N TRP A 398 -26.47 13.82 -24.86
CA TRP A 398 -25.31 13.17 -25.42
C TRP A 398 -24.04 13.67 -24.76
N ARG A 399 -23.03 12.85 -24.69
CA ARG A 399 -21.74 13.21 -24.08
C ARG A 399 -21.08 14.38 -24.80
N ASP A 400 -20.55 15.34 -24.03
CA ASP A 400 -19.67 16.38 -24.55
C ASP A 400 -18.22 15.91 -24.43
N GLU A 401 -17.73 15.16 -25.41
CA GLU A 401 -16.39 14.59 -25.39
C GLU A 401 -15.29 15.65 -25.28
N LYS A 402 -15.54 16.86 -25.84
CA LYS A 402 -14.61 17.99 -25.74
C LYS A 402 -14.49 18.47 -24.28
N ALA A 403 -15.61 18.74 -23.64
CA ALA A 403 -15.63 19.19 -22.24
C ALA A 403 -15.08 18.11 -21.28
N ILE A 404 -15.35 16.82 -21.55
CA ILE A 404 -14.79 15.70 -20.79
C ILE A 404 -13.28 15.69 -20.88
N ARG A 405 -12.74 15.83 -22.10
CA ARG A 405 -11.29 15.85 -22.32
C ARG A 405 -10.66 17.06 -21.65
N GLU A 406 -11.20 18.24 -21.83
CA GLU A 406 -10.68 19.48 -21.24
C GLU A 406 -10.59 19.40 -19.71
N VAL A 407 -11.61 18.87 -19.03
CA VAL A 407 -11.57 18.71 -17.57
C VAL A 407 -10.58 17.64 -17.14
N THR A 408 -10.46 16.57 -17.91
CA THR A 408 -9.51 15.48 -17.59
C THR A 408 -8.07 15.94 -17.78
N ASP A 409 -7.76 16.58 -18.89
CA ASP A 409 -6.41 17.10 -19.20
C ASP A 409 -6.00 18.17 -18.16
N ARG A 410 -6.93 19.04 -17.74
CA ARG A 410 -6.68 19.99 -16.65
C ARG A 410 -6.26 19.28 -15.37
N TYR A 411 -6.97 18.24 -14.92
CA TYR A 411 -6.59 17.53 -13.70
C TYR A 411 -5.34 16.67 -13.87
N ILE A 412 -5.05 16.17 -15.08
CA ILE A 412 -3.76 15.52 -15.38
C ILE A 412 -2.61 16.48 -15.13
N GLU A 413 -2.74 17.73 -15.56
CA GLU A 413 -1.73 18.76 -15.36
C GLU A 413 -1.67 19.23 -13.90
N GLU A 414 -2.81 19.62 -13.28
CA GLU A 414 -2.88 20.14 -11.91
C GLU A 414 -2.36 19.15 -10.87
N LEU A 415 -2.64 17.86 -11.04
CA LEU A 415 -2.21 16.80 -10.13
C LEU A 415 -0.90 16.12 -10.57
N ALA A 416 -0.27 16.61 -11.64
CA ALA A 416 0.94 16.03 -12.23
C ALA A 416 0.81 14.50 -12.40
N ILE A 417 -0.25 14.04 -13.12
CA ILE A 417 -0.52 12.62 -13.34
C ILE A 417 0.36 12.14 -14.50
N LYS A 418 1.24 11.16 -14.23
CA LYS A 418 2.07 10.55 -15.26
C LYS A 418 1.24 9.54 -16.07
N CYS A 419 0.87 9.90 -17.28
CA CYS A 419 0.09 9.08 -18.21
C CYS A 419 0.48 9.38 -19.67
N THR A 420 0.04 8.55 -20.61
CA THR A 420 0.23 8.75 -22.06
C THR A 420 -0.86 9.63 -22.67
N GLY A 421 -1.88 10.00 -21.89
CA GLY A 421 -3.00 10.86 -22.28
C GLY A 421 -4.33 10.45 -21.63
N SER A 422 -5.35 11.30 -21.75
CA SER A 422 -6.65 11.13 -21.11
C SER A 422 -7.43 9.87 -21.53
N LYS A 423 -7.09 9.27 -22.67
CA LYS A 423 -7.70 8.02 -23.16
C LYS A 423 -7.05 6.74 -22.61
N GLN A 424 -5.93 6.85 -21.89
CA GLN A 424 -5.27 5.71 -21.26
C GLN A 424 -6.21 5.02 -20.27
N LYS A 425 -6.12 3.70 -20.14
CA LYS A 425 -6.91 2.93 -19.16
C LYS A 425 -6.34 3.11 -17.75
N ALA A 426 -7.22 3.22 -16.76
CA ALA A 426 -6.80 3.42 -15.37
C ALA A 426 -5.93 2.28 -14.82
N ARG A 427 -6.13 1.03 -15.27
CA ARG A 427 -5.31 -0.13 -14.88
C ARG A 427 -3.83 -0.02 -15.23
N GLU A 428 -3.48 0.75 -16.25
CA GLU A 428 -2.12 0.91 -16.76
C GLU A 428 -1.30 1.91 -15.95
N LEU A 429 -1.95 2.67 -15.05
CA LEU A 429 -1.29 3.64 -14.20
C LEU A 429 -0.65 2.99 -12.97
N SER A 430 0.45 3.59 -12.49
CA SER A 430 0.99 3.28 -11.16
C SER A 430 0.00 3.63 -10.05
N GLY A 431 0.15 3.00 -8.87
CA GLY A 431 -0.73 3.23 -7.73
C GLY A 431 -0.90 4.70 -7.35
N GLY A 432 0.20 5.47 -7.35
CA GLY A 432 0.14 6.91 -7.05
C GLY A 432 -0.64 7.71 -8.09
N ASN A 433 -0.50 7.37 -9.38
CA ASN A 433 -1.29 8.04 -10.43
C ASN A 433 -2.75 7.61 -10.43
N GLN A 434 -3.06 6.34 -10.08
CA GLN A 434 -4.44 5.89 -9.83
C GLN A 434 -5.10 6.69 -8.71
N GLN A 435 -4.38 6.94 -7.60
CA GLN A 435 -4.88 7.75 -6.49
C GLN A 435 -5.19 9.19 -6.91
N LYS A 436 -4.34 9.78 -7.72
CA LYS A 436 -4.57 11.13 -8.27
C LYS A 436 -5.80 11.18 -9.19
N ILE A 437 -6.10 10.11 -9.95
CA ILE A 437 -7.36 10.01 -10.71
C ILE A 437 -8.58 9.90 -9.77
N CYS A 438 -8.49 9.19 -8.65
CA CYS A 438 -9.57 9.17 -7.65
C CYS A 438 -9.85 10.58 -7.09
N LEU A 439 -8.82 11.38 -6.86
CA LEU A 439 -8.98 12.79 -6.47
C LEU A 439 -9.58 13.63 -7.59
N ALA A 440 -9.07 13.51 -8.82
CA ALA A 440 -9.59 14.22 -9.99
C ALA A 440 -11.10 13.95 -10.19
N LYS A 441 -11.52 12.69 -10.03
CA LYS A 441 -12.93 12.27 -10.06
C LYS A 441 -13.76 12.99 -8.99
N ALA A 442 -13.26 13.08 -7.77
CA ALA A 442 -13.95 13.74 -6.66
C ALA A 442 -13.99 15.27 -6.86
N PHE A 443 -12.91 15.86 -7.34
CA PHE A 443 -12.84 17.30 -7.62
C PHE A 443 -13.74 17.73 -8.78
N ALA A 444 -13.89 16.89 -9.81
CA ALA A 444 -14.78 17.15 -10.94
C ALA A 444 -16.27 17.23 -10.55
N LEU A 445 -16.65 16.63 -9.42
CA LEU A 445 -17.96 16.78 -8.81
C LEU A 445 -18.18 18.18 -8.21
N GLU A 446 -17.10 18.95 -7.93
CA GLU A 446 -17.18 20.23 -7.22
C GLU A 446 -18.06 20.12 -5.95
N PRO A 447 -17.70 19.19 -5.03
CA PRO A 447 -18.53 18.92 -3.88
C PRO A 447 -18.48 20.08 -2.88
N LYS A 448 -19.49 20.20 -2.01
CA LYS A 448 -19.42 21.06 -0.83
C LYS A 448 -18.68 20.41 0.32
N PHE A 449 -18.71 19.08 0.36
CA PHE A 449 -18.14 18.27 1.42
C PHE A 449 -17.44 17.04 0.84
N LEU A 450 -16.19 16.79 1.25
CA LEU A 450 -15.36 15.72 0.70
C LEU A 450 -14.81 14.83 1.83
N PHE A 451 -15.15 13.55 1.80
CA PHE A 451 -14.46 12.52 2.57
C PHE A 451 -13.30 11.94 1.76
N VAL A 452 -12.14 11.78 2.41
CA VAL A 452 -10.95 11.18 1.78
C VAL A 452 -10.34 10.17 2.73
N SER A 453 -10.46 8.88 2.42
CA SER A 453 -9.94 7.79 3.22
C SER A 453 -8.60 7.31 2.70
N GLU A 454 -7.58 7.30 3.58
CA GLU A 454 -6.23 6.80 3.31
C GLU A 454 -5.65 7.28 1.96
N PRO A 455 -5.63 8.61 1.68
CA PRO A 455 -5.30 9.14 0.36
C PRO A 455 -3.87 8.83 -0.10
N THR A 456 -3.01 8.46 0.82
CA THR A 456 -1.58 8.25 0.60
C THR A 456 -1.16 6.80 0.74
N ARG A 457 -2.11 5.90 0.98
CA ARG A 457 -1.83 4.47 1.17
C ARG A 457 -1.27 3.82 -0.08
N GLY A 458 -0.08 3.20 0.06
CA GLY A 458 0.57 2.46 -1.03
C GLY A 458 1.02 3.35 -2.19
N ILE A 459 1.42 4.60 -1.88
CA ILE A 459 2.10 5.50 -2.81
C ILE A 459 3.44 5.94 -2.22
N ASP A 460 4.34 6.40 -3.08
CA ASP A 460 5.68 6.85 -2.68
C ASP A 460 5.66 8.20 -1.93
N ILE A 461 6.76 8.51 -1.24
CA ILE A 461 6.90 9.71 -0.41
C ILE A 461 6.69 11.00 -1.22
N GLY A 462 7.21 11.07 -2.45
CA GLY A 462 7.05 12.24 -3.31
C GLY A 462 5.60 12.43 -3.76
N ALA A 463 4.91 11.34 -4.12
CA ALA A 463 3.49 11.37 -4.47
C ALA A 463 2.60 11.68 -3.24
N LYS A 464 2.96 11.23 -2.02
CA LYS A 464 2.27 11.60 -0.78
C LYS A 464 2.20 13.12 -0.61
N ALA A 465 3.34 13.79 -0.70
CA ALA A 465 3.40 15.24 -0.54
C ALA A 465 2.51 15.97 -1.57
N LEU A 466 2.53 15.53 -2.84
CA LEU A 466 1.69 16.09 -3.90
C LEU A 466 0.20 15.89 -3.65
N VAL A 467 -0.21 14.71 -3.17
CA VAL A 467 -1.61 14.41 -2.82
C VAL A 467 -2.09 15.30 -1.67
N LEU A 468 -1.30 15.42 -0.60
CA LEU A 468 -1.64 16.26 0.55
C LEU A 468 -1.71 17.75 0.17
N GLN A 469 -0.77 18.23 -0.65
CA GLN A 469 -0.80 19.60 -1.17
C GLN A 469 -2.02 19.85 -2.06
N ALA A 470 -2.39 18.90 -2.93
CA ALA A 470 -3.57 19.01 -3.78
C ALA A 470 -4.87 19.10 -2.96
N LEU A 471 -5.00 18.29 -1.90
CA LEU A 471 -6.14 18.35 -0.98
C LEU A 471 -6.20 19.70 -0.25
N LYS A 472 -5.06 20.18 0.28
CA LYS A 472 -4.98 21.47 0.94
C LYS A 472 -5.32 22.61 -0.01
N LYS A 473 -4.76 22.61 -1.21
CA LYS A 473 -5.04 23.58 -2.26
C LYS A 473 -6.52 23.59 -2.63
N PHE A 474 -7.10 22.40 -2.88
CA PHE A 474 -8.51 22.27 -3.20
C PHE A 474 -9.43 22.83 -2.11
N ASN A 475 -9.16 22.50 -0.82
CA ASN A 475 -9.89 23.08 0.30
C ASN A 475 -9.75 24.62 0.33
N ARG A 476 -8.53 25.16 0.21
CA ARG A 476 -8.24 26.59 0.35
C ARG A 476 -8.82 27.44 -0.78
N GLU A 477 -8.76 26.95 -2.02
CA GLU A 477 -9.22 27.67 -3.20
C GLU A 477 -10.74 27.54 -3.44
N SER A 478 -11.32 26.36 -3.17
CA SER A 478 -12.74 26.09 -3.44
C SER A 478 -13.64 26.25 -2.20
N GLY A 479 -13.09 26.42 -1.00
CA GLY A 479 -13.85 26.52 0.25
C GLY A 479 -14.54 25.20 0.68
N VAL A 480 -14.18 24.09 0.07
CA VAL A 480 -14.75 22.77 0.35
C VAL A 480 -14.36 22.29 1.74
N THR A 481 -15.30 21.81 2.53
CA THR A 481 -15.00 21.14 3.80
C THR A 481 -14.45 19.74 3.54
N VAL A 482 -13.31 19.38 4.11
CA VAL A 482 -12.64 18.09 3.90
C VAL A 482 -12.56 17.32 5.20
N VAL A 483 -12.89 16.03 5.17
CA VAL A 483 -12.59 15.09 6.24
C VAL A 483 -11.60 14.08 5.72
N MET A 484 -10.38 14.14 6.24
CA MET A 484 -9.31 13.23 5.86
C MET A 484 -9.13 12.14 6.91
N ILE A 485 -9.22 10.90 6.49
CA ILE A 485 -8.96 9.73 7.34
C ILE A 485 -7.58 9.18 6.99
N SER A 486 -6.70 9.05 7.99
CA SER A 486 -5.38 8.43 7.81
C SER A 486 -4.96 7.64 9.05
N SER A 487 -4.22 6.56 8.81
CA SER A 487 -3.52 5.81 9.84
C SER A 487 -2.20 6.48 10.26
N GLU A 488 -1.67 7.37 9.41
CA GLU A 488 -0.43 8.10 9.67
C GLU A 488 -0.73 9.48 10.29
N LEU A 489 -0.48 9.62 11.60
CA LEU A 489 -0.76 10.85 12.33
C LEU A 489 -0.03 12.07 11.74
N GLU A 490 1.21 11.88 11.27
CA GLU A 490 2.02 12.96 10.69
C GLU A 490 1.39 13.53 9.41
N GLU A 491 0.69 12.72 8.60
CA GLU A 491 -0.05 13.21 7.43
C GLU A 491 -1.21 14.12 7.85
N LEU A 492 -1.95 13.73 8.89
CA LEU A 492 -3.04 14.55 9.44
C LEU A 492 -2.51 15.87 9.99
N ARG A 493 -1.38 15.83 10.70
CA ARG A 493 -0.76 17.05 11.27
C ARG A 493 -0.24 18.02 10.21
N GLN A 494 0.09 17.55 9.00
CA GLN A 494 0.58 18.40 7.91
C GLN A 494 -0.49 19.28 7.28
N ILE A 495 -1.74 18.83 7.19
CA ILE A 495 -2.77 19.55 6.43
C ILE A 495 -4.05 19.84 7.19
N CYS A 496 -4.35 19.11 8.28
CA CYS A 496 -5.59 19.27 9.03
C CYS A 496 -5.55 20.47 9.99
N ASP A 497 -6.71 21.06 10.22
CA ASP A 497 -6.89 22.12 11.21
C ASP A 497 -7.11 21.52 12.61
N ARG A 498 -7.91 20.45 12.70
CA ARG A 498 -8.17 19.66 13.92
C ARG A 498 -8.08 18.18 13.60
N ILE A 499 -7.79 17.37 14.62
CA ILE A 499 -7.74 15.90 14.50
C ILE A 499 -8.63 15.27 15.56
N ALA A 500 -9.57 14.43 15.13
CA ALA A 500 -10.38 13.56 15.97
C ALA A 500 -9.74 12.17 16.03
N ILE A 501 -9.57 11.61 17.21
CA ILE A 501 -9.04 10.25 17.38
C ILE A 501 -10.19 9.30 17.65
N VAL A 502 -10.22 8.20 16.88
CA VAL A 502 -11.17 7.10 17.03
C VAL A 502 -10.50 5.95 17.78
N SER A 503 -11.15 5.48 18.82
CA SER A 503 -10.76 4.31 19.60
C SER A 503 -12.00 3.51 20.01
N GLY A 504 -11.99 2.20 19.80
CA GLY A 504 -13.12 1.31 20.12
C GLY A 504 -14.44 1.66 19.43
N GLY A 505 -14.40 2.26 18.24
CA GLY A 505 -15.58 2.68 17.48
C GLY A 505 -16.23 3.98 17.97
N ARG A 506 -15.52 4.78 18.76
CA ARG A 506 -16.00 6.05 19.35
C ARG A 506 -14.96 7.15 19.19
N ILE A 507 -15.37 8.42 19.28
CA ILE A 507 -14.43 9.55 19.35
C ILE A 507 -13.84 9.59 20.76
N ALA A 508 -12.53 9.34 20.86
CA ALA A 508 -11.78 9.43 22.12
C ALA A 508 -11.44 10.88 22.49
N GLY A 509 -11.28 11.75 21.51
CA GLY A 509 -11.02 13.17 21.72
C GLY A 509 -10.78 13.91 20.40
N ILE A 510 -10.86 15.24 20.44
CA ILE A 510 -10.58 16.13 19.30
C ILE A 510 -9.58 17.17 19.78
N ARG A 511 -8.50 17.36 19.01
CA ARG A 511 -7.41 18.30 19.32
C ARG A 511 -7.03 19.14 18.11
N PRO A 512 -6.47 20.35 18.30
CA PRO A 512 -5.80 21.05 17.22
C PRO A 512 -4.67 20.21 16.64
N ALA A 513 -4.44 20.27 15.34
CA ALA A 513 -3.37 19.49 14.69
C ALA A 513 -1.95 19.92 15.14
N SER A 514 -1.83 21.12 15.77
CA SER A 514 -0.59 21.64 16.35
C SER A 514 -0.19 20.97 17.67
N ASP A 515 -1.10 20.26 18.33
CA ASP A 515 -0.78 19.63 19.61
C ASP A 515 0.34 18.58 19.45
N PRO A 516 1.12 18.30 20.52
CA PRO A 516 2.18 17.28 20.47
C PRO A 516 1.65 15.90 20.12
N SER A 517 2.47 15.09 19.43
CA SER A 517 2.09 13.72 19.00
C SER A 517 1.72 12.82 20.18
N GLU A 518 2.32 13.04 21.36
CA GLU A 518 2.07 12.30 22.58
C GLU A 518 0.61 12.44 23.07
N GLU A 519 -0.01 13.61 22.89
CA GLU A 519 -1.41 13.86 23.25
C GLU A 519 -2.37 13.01 22.41
N PHE A 520 -2.09 12.85 21.12
CA PHE A 520 -2.85 11.97 20.23
C PHE A 520 -2.61 10.50 20.57
N GLY A 521 -1.37 10.12 20.89
CA GLY A 521 -1.00 8.77 21.34
C GLY A 521 -1.78 8.36 22.60
N LEU A 522 -1.92 9.25 23.57
CA LEU A 522 -2.71 9.00 24.77
C LEU A 522 -4.20 8.76 24.45
N LEU A 523 -4.76 9.51 23.50
CA LEU A 523 -6.15 9.32 23.06
C LEU A 523 -6.35 7.98 22.32
N MET A 524 -5.36 7.53 21.55
CA MET A 524 -5.41 6.24 20.83
C MET A 524 -5.46 5.04 21.78
N VAL A 525 -4.84 5.15 22.97
CA VAL A 525 -4.71 4.05 23.95
C VAL A 525 -5.77 4.15 25.06
N SER A 526 -6.34 5.34 25.32
CA SER A 526 -7.18 5.62 26.51
C SER A 526 -8.48 4.82 26.62
N MET A 527 -8.97 4.21 25.52
CA MET A 527 -10.25 3.46 25.48
C MET A 527 -10.09 1.94 25.27
N VAL A 528 -8.89 1.42 25.32
CA VAL A 528 -8.63 -0.03 25.17
C VAL A 528 -8.84 -0.81 26.49
N LYS A 529 -9.35 -0.15 27.55
CA LYS A 529 -9.70 -0.80 28.82
C LYS A 529 -11.15 -1.24 28.87
#